data_24c69431aea8b47dd3be8135ad7f8264
#
_entry.id   24c69431aea8b47dd3be8135ad7f8264
#
_cell.length_a   1.000
_cell.length_b   1.000
_cell.length_c   1.000
_cell.angle_alpha   90.00
_cell.angle_beta   90.00
_cell.angle_gamma   90.00
#
_symmetry.space_group_name_H-M   'P 1'
#
loop_
_entity.id
_entity.type
_entity.pdbx_description
1 polymer ?
#
loop_
_entity_poly.entity_id
_entity_poly.type
_entity_poly.pdbx_seq_one_letter_code
_entity_poly.pdbx_strand_id
1 'polypeptide(L)'
;VARRTQQQAGHGGAGARVVVVGGGYAGTMAANRLTGVPEVGHVVLVDAREHLVERIRLHQVAAGTGTATHDDLLSPRVERRTARAERVGDGHVVLDDGTHLAFDRLVLAVGSHARVPAEVPGAREHAVPVAGLEDAHRLREALAAAGPGAAVTVVGGGLTGVETASELAAAHPGLRVRLLTDAGAAAPAAVLAGPLARLGVEVTTGGRVVEVTAHGVVLADGRGFAGDVTVWAAGFGVPDLARVSGLPVDDAGRLQVGPDLVCGSDPRVVGAGDAVVVAGLPLRMTCQAALPMGAHAADVVAAGLRGAPAAPFGLAFVAQCVSLGRRRGVVVRVHDDARPPRVLVSGRPAAWVKEQVCRATVRWLRTEARHPGRYRRRR
;
A
#
# COMPACT_ATOMS: atom_id res chain seq x y z
N VAL A 1 42.25 -11.97 19.79
CA VAL A 1 41.16 -11.59 20.72
C VAL A 1 39.84 -11.85 20.00
N ALA A 2 39.25 -13.04 20.25
CA ALA A 2 38.01 -13.50 19.64
C ALA A 2 36.83 -12.75 20.28
N ARG A 3 36.09 -11.97 19.49
CA ARG A 3 34.77 -11.43 19.89
C ARG A 3 33.79 -12.60 19.92
N ARG A 4 33.35 -12.97 21.12
CA ARG A 4 32.24 -13.90 21.34
C ARG A 4 30.99 -13.31 20.72
N THR A 5 30.49 -13.97 19.68
CA THR A 5 29.12 -13.82 19.20
C THR A 5 28.18 -14.23 20.33
N GLN A 6 27.47 -13.28 20.92
CA GLN A 6 26.39 -13.60 21.86
C GLN A 6 25.23 -14.20 21.03
N GLN A 7 25.25 -15.51 20.94
CA GLN A 7 24.09 -16.32 20.63
C GLN A 7 23.12 -16.15 21.80
N GLN A 8 22.09 -15.33 21.64
CA GLN A 8 20.95 -15.32 22.57
C GLN A 8 20.21 -16.63 22.41
N ALA A 9 20.59 -17.60 23.21
CA ALA A 9 19.92 -18.87 23.38
C ALA A 9 18.54 -18.65 24.04
N GLY A 10 17.55 -19.34 23.50
CA GLY A 10 16.36 -19.87 24.14
C GLY A 10 15.69 -19.06 25.25
N HIS A 11 14.66 -18.27 24.88
CA HIS A 11 13.64 -17.89 25.84
C HIS A 11 12.57 -18.97 25.87
N GLY A 12 12.55 -19.75 26.94
CA GLY A 12 11.50 -20.73 27.24
C GLY A 12 10.17 -20.05 27.56
N GLY A 13 9.47 -19.53 26.58
CA GLY A 13 8.05 -19.22 26.64
C GLY A 13 7.31 -20.36 25.93
N ALA A 14 6.28 -20.93 26.54
CA ALA A 14 5.49 -22.00 25.97
C ALA A 14 4.71 -21.48 24.74
N GLY A 15 5.27 -21.57 23.53
CA GLY A 15 4.62 -21.19 22.27
C GLY A 15 5.58 -20.66 21.20
N ALA A 16 5.14 -20.69 19.95
CA ALA A 16 5.95 -20.30 18.81
C ALA A 16 6.21 -18.78 18.77
N ARG A 17 7.39 -18.39 18.29
CA ARG A 17 7.77 -17.01 17.98
C ARG A 17 7.40 -16.68 16.54
N VAL A 18 6.54 -15.70 16.36
CA VAL A 18 6.13 -15.22 15.04
C VAL A 18 6.66 -13.82 14.82
N VAL A 19 7.41 -13.63 13.72
CA VAL A 19 7.85 -12.30 13.27
C VAL A 19 6.96 -11.85 12.12
N VAL A 20 6.49 -10.62 12.19
CA VAL A 20 5.74 -9.94 11.12
C VAL A 20 6.59 -8.79 10.61
N VAL A 21 6.96 -8.78 9.34
CA VAL A 21 7.75 -7.70 8.73
C VAL A 21 6.84 -6.82 7.88
N GLY A 22 6.70 -5.55 8.31
CA GLY A 22 5.85 -4.54 7.71
C GLY A 22 4.61 -4.23 8.56
N GLY A 23 4.51 -2.98 9.06
CA GLY A 23 3.43 -2.46 9.92
C GLY A 23 2.29 -1.77 9.17
N GLY A 24 2.09 -2.08 7.87
CA GLY A 24 0.95 -1.63 7.10
C GLY A 24 -0.35 -2.37 7.46
N TYR A 25 -1.39 -2.21 6.63
CA TYR A 25 -2.70 -2.84 6.87
C TYR A 25 -2.63 -4.36 7.06
N ALA A 26 -1.89 -5.06 6.19
CA ALA A 26 -1.79 -6.53 6.25
C ALA A 26 -1.02 -6.99 7.47
N GLY A 27 0.17 -6.41 7.73
CA GLY A 27 1.01 -6.84 8.85
C GLY A 27 0.40 -6.50 10.21
N THR A 28 -0.16 -5.31 10.38
CA THR A 28 -0.87 -4.95 11.63
C THR A 28 -2.08 -5.86 11.89
N MET A 29 -2.84 -6.18 10.84
CA MET A 29 -3.96 -7.15 10.95
C MET A 29 -3.46 -8.54 11.35
N ALA A 30 -2.38 -9.03 10.71
CA ALA A 30 -1.80 -10.33 11.02
C ALA A 30 -1.24 -10.37 12.45
N ALA A 31 -0.45 -9.37 12.85
CA ALA A 31 0.16 -9.29 14.17
C ALA A 31 -0.91 -9.26 15.28
N ASN A 32 -1.96 -8.43 15.12
CA ASN A 32 -3.06 -8.38 16.07
C ASN A 32 -3.78 -9.74 16.20
N ARG A 33 -4.11 -10.38 15.07
CA ARG A 33 -4.83 -11.65 15.05
C ARG A 33 -4.02 -12.79 15.66
N LEU A 34 -2.71 -12.83 15.42
CA LEU A 34 -1.79 -13.82 15.97
C LEU A 34 -1.76 -13.81 17.51
N THR A 35 -2.03 -12.67 18.16
CA THR A 35 -2.08 -12.62 19.63
C THR A 35 -3.25 -13.43 20.23
N GLY A 36 -4.21 -13.86 19.43
CA GLY A 36 -5.31 -14.73 19.83
C GLY A 36 -5.08 -16.21 19.51
N VAL A 37 -3.95 -16.58 18.93
CA VAL A 37 -3.62 -17.96 18.55
C VAL A 37 -2.92 -18.65 19.73
N PRO A 38 -3.48 -19.71 20.32
CA PRO A 38 -2.93 -20.35 21.53
C PRO A 38 -1.51 -20.91 21.35
N GLU A 39 -1.17 -21.35 20.14
CA GLU A 39 0.15 -21.90 19.80
C GLU A 39 1.24 -20.83 19.67
N VAL A 40 0.86 -19.54 19.63
CA VAL A 40 1.79 -18.40 19.50
C VAL A 40 2.09 -17.83 20.88
N GLY A 41 3.35 -17.94 21.28
CA GLY A 41 3.84 -17.38 22.54
C GLY A 41 4.32 -15.94 22.43
N HIS A 42 4.86 -15.55 21.27
CA HIS A 42 5.44 -14.23 21.07
C HIS A 42 5.23 -13.73 19.65
N VAL A 43 4.75 -12.49 19.52
CA VAL A 43 4.56 -11.80 18.22
C VAL A 43 5.41 -10.55 18.19
N VAL A 44 6.32 -10.44 17.22
CA VAL A 44 7.12 -9.25 16.98
C VAL A 44 6.73 -8.63 15.65
N LEU A 45 6.35 -7.35 15.64
CA LEU A 45 6.13 -6.56 14.45
C LEU A 45 7.33 -5.67 14.17
N VAL A 46 8.00 -5.89 13.05
CA VAL A 46 9.11 -5.06 12.56
C VAL A 46 8.61 -4.10 11.51
N ASP A 47 8.79 -2.81 11.71
CA ASP A 47 8.53 -1.77 10.71
C ASP A 47 9.54 -0.62 10.86
N ALA A 48 9.87 0.02 9.75
CA ALA A 48 10.78 1.16 9.75
C ALA A 48 10.14 2.44 10.36
N ARG A 49 8.84 2.43 10.65
CA ARG A 49 8.08 3.53 11.25
C ARG A 49 7.44 3.10 12.57
N GLU A 50 7.32 4.06 13.48
CA GLU A 50 6.63 3.85 14.76
C GLU A 50 5.11 3.81 14.64
N HIS A 51 4.56 4.36 13.55
CA HIS A 51 3.11 4.50 13.37
C HIS A 51 2.62 3.77 12.14
N LEU A 52 1.38 3.27 12.18
CA LEU A 52 0.72 2.85 10.95
C LEU A 52 0.38 4.10 10.11
N VAL A 53 0.74 4.06 8.83
CA VAL A 53 0.37 5.08 7.85
C VAL A 53 -0.87 4.62 7.07
N GLU A 54 -1.96 5.39 7.18
CA GLU A 54 -3.20 5.19 6.42
C GLU A 54 -3.03 5.65 4.98
N ARG A 55 -2.38 4.83 4.15
CA ARG A 55 -1.96 5.17 2.78
C ARG A 55 -3.10 5.63 1.88
N ILE A 56 -4.31 5.18 2.14
CA ILE A 56 -5.52 5.62 1.41
C ILE A 56 -5.87 7.10 1.62
N ARG A 57 -5.20 7.80 2.56
CA ARG A 57 -5.38 9.23 2.85
C ARG A 57 -4.19 10.10 2.47
N LEU A 58 -3.14 9.56 1.86
CA LEU A 58 -1.93 10.34 1.53
C LEU A 58 -2.21 11.52 0.60
N HIS A 59 -3.16 11.39 -0.33
CA HIS A 59 -3.62 12.50 -1.17
C HIS A 59 -4.22 13.66 -0.33
N GLN A 60 -4.82 13.36 0.84
CA GLN A 60 -5.34 14.36 1.76
C GLN A 60 -4.20 15.05 2.54
N VAL A 61 -3.19 14.27 2.95
CA VAL A 61 -1.98 14.83 3.60
C VAL A 61 -1.27 15.77 2.65
N ALA A 62 -1.07 15.35 1.39
CA ALA A 62 -0.44 16.14 0.33
C ALA A 62 -1.19 17.45 0.05
N ALA A 63 -2.52 17.43 0.08
CA ALA A 63 -3.37 18.61 -0.10
C ALA A 63 -3.56 19.44 1.19
N GLY A 64 -3.01 19.01 2.33
CA GLY A 64 -3.19 19.67 3.64
C GLY A 64 -4.60 19.54 4.24
N THR A 65 -5.40 18.58 3.79
CA THR A 65 -6.82 18.40 4.19
C THR A 65 -7.06 17.28 5.20
N GLY A 66 -6.01 16.55 5.61
CA GLY A 66 -6.13 15.43 6.54
C GLY A 66 -4.82 14.92 7.12
N THR A 67 -4.92 13.94 7.99
CA THR A 67 -3.82 13.20 8.61
C THR A 67 -3.92 11.72 8.23
N ALA A 68 -2.80 10.98 8.34
CA ALA A 68 -2.75 9.58 7.95
C ALA A 68 -2.00 8.67 8.94
N THR A 69 -1.65 9.15 10.14
CA THR A 69 -0.91 8.35 11.14
C THR A 69 -1.81 7.89 12.28
N HIS A 70 -1.56 6.67 12.77
CA HIS A 70 -2.29 6.07 13.89
C HIS A 70 -1.34 5.28 14.79
N ASP A 71 -1.41 5.51 16.10
CA ASP A 71 -0.56 4.88 17.12
C ASP A 71 -1.25 3.74 17.86
N ASP A 72 -2.60 3.73 17.90
CA ASP A 72 -3.43 2.88 18.75
C ASP A 72 -4.02 1.65 18.04
N LEU A 73 -3.44 1.21 16.92
CA LEU A 73 -3.96 0.11 16.11
C LEU A 73 -3.27 -1.22 16.34
N LEU A 74 -2.22 -1.26 17.16
CA LEU A 74 -1.49 -2.47 17.50
C LEU A 74 -1.87 -2.95 18.90
N SER A 75 -2.06 -4.24 19.05
CA SER A 75 -2.31 -4.87 20.35
C SER A 75 -1.10 -4.66 21.28
N PRO A 76 -1.30 -4.33 22.58
CA PRO A 76 -0.20 -4.23 23.54
C PRO A 76 0.55 -5.57 23.79
N ARG A 77 -0.01 -6.68 23.31
CA ARG A 77 0.64 -8.01 23.34
C ARG A 77 1.60 -8.25 22.17
N VAL A 78 1.70 -7.33 21.21
CA VAL A 78 2.67 -7.37 20.12
C VAL A 78 3.87 -6.53 20.49
N GLU A 79 5.06 -7.13 20.50
CA GLU A 79 6.32 -6.39 20.58
C GLU A 79 6.51 -5.60 19.29
N ARG A 80 6.62 -4.27 19.39
CA ARG A 80 6.98 -3.43 18.25
C ARG A 80 8.50 -3.26 18.21
N ARG A 81 9.08 -3.50 17.04
CA ARG A 81 10.49 -3.21 16.77
C ARG A 81 10.55 -2.21 15.60
N THR A 82 10.92 -0.96 15.90
CA THR A 82 11.15 0.07 14.89
C THR A 82 12.53 -0.13 14.29
N ALA A 83 12.58 -0.79 13.15
CA ALA A 83 13.81 -1.12 12.40
C ALA A 83 13.42 -1.51 10.97
N ARG A 84 14.39 -1.46 10.05
CA ARG A 84 14.24 -1.96 8.69
C ARG A 84 14.76 -3.39 8.62
N ALA A 85 13.94 -4.31 8.08
CA ALA A 85 14.42 -5.64 7.71
C ALA A 85 15.24 -5.56 6.42
N GLU A 86 16.46 -6.03 6.46
CA GLU A 86 17.39 -6.04 5.32
C GLU A 86 17.46 -7.40 4.63
N ARG A 87 17.29 -8.49 5.39
CA ARG A 87 17.37 -9.85 4.85
C ARG A 87 16.59 -10.84 5.70
N VAL A 88 15.96 -11.80 5.04
CA VAL A 88 15.41 -13.01 5.64
C VAL A 88 16.44 -14.14 5.44
N GLY A 89 16.93 -14.70 6.54
CA GLY A 89 17.82 -15.85 6.55
C GLY A 89 17.08 -17.13 6.99
N ASP A 90 17.83 -18.19 7.24
CA ASP A 90 17.27 -19.44 7.73
C ASP A 90 16.83 -19.28 9.20
N GLY A 91 15.52 -19.16 9.42
CA GLY A 91 14.92 -19.00 10.74
C GLY A 91 15.19 -17.67 11.45
N HIS A 92 15.66 -16.63 10.76
CA HIS A 92 15.87 -15.31 11.34
C HIS A 92 15.69 -14.18 10.32
N VAL A 93 15.38 -12.98 10.81
CA VAL A 93 15.38 -11.72 10.04
C VAL A 93 16.57 -10.89 10.50
N VAL A 94 17.36 -10.38 9.56
CA VAL A 94 18.44 -9.42 9.81
C VAL A 94 17.88 -8.02 9.69
N LEU A 95 18.12 -7.18 10.70
CA LEU A 95 17.70 -5.79 10.77
C LEU A 95 18.86 -4.84 10.45
N ASP A 96 18.54 -3.59 10.11
CA ASP A 96 19.49 -2.52 9.77
C ASP A 96 20.42 -2.10 10.93
N ASP A 97 20.06 -2.45 12.17
CA ASP A 97 20.93 -2.29 13.35
C ASP A 97 21.87 -3.52 13.60
N GLY A 98 21.88 -4.48 12.67
CA GLY A 98 22.65 -5.73 12.79
C GLY A 98 22.01 -6.79 13.69
N THR A 99 20.83 -6.55 14.24
CA THR A 99 20.11 -7.55 15.06
C THR A 99 19.64 -8.71 14.20
N HIS A 100 19.84 -9.94 14.70
CA HIS A 100 19.28 -11.16 14.14
C HIS A 100 18.05 -11.56 14.97
N LEU A 101 16.86 -11.43 14.40
CA LEU A 101 15.59 -11.73 15.05
C LEU A 101 15.10 -13.12 14.65
N ALA A 102 15.24 -14.11 15.53
CA ALA A 102 14.83 -15.48 15.26
C ALA A 102 13.31 -15.62 15.15
N PHE A 103 12.82 -16.55 14.32
CA PHE A 103 11.41 -16.88 14.17
C PHE A 103 11.16 -18.38 13.94
N ASP A 104 10.02 -18.89 14.41
CA ASP A 104 9.44 -20.17 14.02
C ASP A 104 8.53 -20.01 12.78
N ARG A 105 7.87 -18.85 12.66
CA ARG A 105 7.06 -18.45 11.51
C ARG A 105 7.29 -16.98 11.18
N LEU A 106 7.25 -16.65 9.91
CA LEU A 106 7.42 -15.30 9.38
C LEU A 106 6.20 -14.88 8.55
N VAL A 107 5.65 -13.70 8.80
CA VAL A 107 4.71 -13.05 7.89
C VAL A 107 5.41 -11.90 7.17
N LEU A 108 5.60 -12.01 5.84
CA LEU A 108 6.19 -10.97 5.01
C LEU A 108 5.07 -10.06 4.47
N ALA A 109 4.98 -8.83 5.00
CA ALA A 109 3.92 -7.87 4.71
C ALA A 109 4.46 -6.45 4.43
N VAL A 110 5.61 -6.35 3.77
CA VAL A 110 6.37 -5.10 3.55
C VAL A 110 5.69 -4.08 2.65
N GLY A 111 4.56 -4.42 2.03
CA GLY A 111 3.75 -3.50 1.24
C GLY A 111 4.42 -3.03 -0.06
N SER A 112 4.06 -1.82 -0.50
CA SER A 112 4.52 -1.22 -1.75
C SER A 112 5.04 0.20 -1.52
N HIS A 113 5.72 0.77 -2.53
CA HIS A 113 6.19 2.16 -2.57
C HIS A 113 5.91 2.76 -3.95
N ALA A 114 6.12 4.07 -4.13
CA ALA A 114 6.05 4.68 -5.45
C ALA A 114 7.17 4.12 -6.33
N ARG A 115 6.83 3.71 -7.54
CA ARG A 115 7.83 3.40 -8.57
C ARG A 115 8.01 4.62 -9.45
N VAL A 116 9.09 5.38 -9.21
CA VAL A 116 9.54 6.41 -10.14
C VAL A 116 10.56 5.78 -11.08
N PRO A 117 10.23 5.63 -12.38
CA PRO A 117 11.06 4.86 -13.31
C PRO A 117 12.38 5.58 -13.58
N ALA A 118 13.50 4.84 -13.53
CA ALA A 118 14.81 5.35 -13.87
C ALA A 118 14.98 5.57 -15.38
N GLU A 119 14.19 4.85 -16.15
CA GLU A 119 14.11 4.92 -17.62
C GLU A 119 13.41 6.18 -18.15
N VAL A 120 12.80 6.99 -17.29
CA VAL A 120 12.27 8.32 -17.64
C VAL A 120 13.23 9.38 -17.11
N PRO A 121 14.03 10.02 -17.99
CA PRO A 121 14.98 11.06 -17.61
C PRO A 121 14.34 12.15 -16.75
N GLY A 122 15.02 12.57 -15.69
CA GLY A 122 14.60 13.61 -14.76
C GLY A 122 13.42 13.26 -13.85
N ALA A 123 12.75 12.10 -14.03
CA ALA A 123 11.59 11.76 -13.20
C ALA A 123 11.93 11.65 -11.71
N ARG A 124 13.08 11.04 -11.36
CA ARG A 124 13.52 10.91 -9.96
C ARG A 124 13.94 12.23 -9.33
N GLU A 125 14.39 13.17 -10.15
CA GLU A 125 14.93 14.47 -9.72
C GLU A 125 13.83 15.52 -9.59
N HIS A 126 12.89 15.55 -10.53
CA HIS A 126 11.91 16.64 -10.68
C HIS A 126 10.46 16.23 -10.39
N ALA A 127 10.15 14.93 -10.23
CA ALA A 127 8.80 14.54 -9.86
C ALA A 127 8.70 14.14 -8.38
N VAL A 128 7.62 14.54 -7.73
CA VAL A 128 7.30 14.18 -6.36
C VAL A 128 6.31 13.02 -6.37
N PRO A 129 6.65 11.85 -5.84
CA PRO A 129 5.70 10.75 -5.72
C PRO A 129 4.65 11.00 -4.63
N VAL A 130 3.59 10.18 -4.58
CA VAL A 130 2.50 10.32 -3.60
C VAL A 130 2.10 8.97 -2.98
N ALA A 131 3.07 8.10 -2.72
CA ALA A 131 2.82 6.76 -2.18
C ALA A 131 3.33 6.53 -0.75
N GLY A 132 4.12 7.44 -0.20
CA GLY A 132 4.63 7.47 1.17
C GLY A 132 4.18 8.71 1.93
N LEU A 133 4.31 8.68 3.26
CA LEU A 133 3.98 9.83 4.11
C LEU A 133 4.94 10.99 3.85
N GLU A 134 6.21 10.68 3.77
CA GLU A 134 7.28 11.64 3.48
C GLU A 134 7.09 12.28 2.09
N ASP A 135 6.65 11.48 1.11
CA ASP A 135 6.31 11.95 -0.24
C ASP A 135 5.15 12.95 -0.20
N ALA A 136 4.10 12.62 0.57
CA ALA A 136 2.94 13.49 0.72
C ALA A 136 3.30 14.83 1.39
N HIS A 137 4.20 14.82 2.37
CA HIS A 137 4.72 16.04 2.99
C HIS A 137 5.58 16.84 2.00
N ARG A 138 6.51 16.21 1.26
CA ARG A 138 7.29 16.88 0.22
C ARG A 138 6.40 17.50 -0.86
N LEU A 139 5.34 16.80 -1.27
CA LEU A 139 4.39 17.37 -2.23
C LEU A 139 3.70 18.62 -1.66
N ARG A 140 3.25 18.59 -0.41
CA ARG A 140 2.66 19.76 0.25
C ARG A 140 3.61 20.95 0.32
N GLU A 141 4.88 20.70 0.62
CA GLU A 141 5.93 21.71 0.65
C GLU A 141 6.20 22.30 -0.74
N ALA A 142 6.31 21.44 -1.77
CA ALA A 142 6.49 21.88 -3.15
C ALA A 142 5.32 22.74 -3.65
N LEU A 143 4.09 22.38 -3.31
CA LEU A 143 2.88 23.17 -3.64
C LEU A 143 2.89 24.53 -2.94
N ALA A 144 3.30 24.58 -1.67
CA ALA A 144 3.41 25.82 -0.92
C ALA A 144 4.47 26.75 -1.51
N ALA A 145 5.62 26.21 -1.93
CA ALA A 145 6.70 26.95 -2.57
C ALA A 145 6.32 27.49 -3.95
N ALA A 146 5.56 26.71 -4.74
CA ALA A 146 5.09 27.12 -6.07
C ALA A 146 4.03 28.23 -6.00
N GLY A 147 3.27 28.30 -4.92
CA GLY A 147 2.31 29.36 -4.63
C GLY A 147 1.00 29.31 -5.42
N PRO A 148 0.17 30.36 -5.24
CA PRO A 148 -1.12 30.45 -5.94
C PRO A 148 -0.94 30.57 -7.46
N GLY A 149 -1.80 29.90 -8.22
CA GLY A 149 -1.75 29.91 -9.69
C GLY A 149 -0.78 28.91 -10.31
N ALA A 150 -0.04 28.15 -9.49
CA ALA A 150 0.90 27.15 -9.98
C ALA A 150 0.22 26.07 -10.86
N ALA A 151 0.96 25.62 -11.87
CA ALA A 151 0.57 24.53 -12.75
C ALA A 151 1.08 23.20 -12.18
N VAL A 152 0.16 22.32 -11.83
CA VAL A 152 0.47 21.01 -11.25
C VAL A 152 0.11 19.92 -12.25
N THR A 153 1.09 19.11 -12.65
CA THR A 153 0.87 17.97 -13.53
C THR A 153 0.95 16.68 -12.75
N VAL A 154 -0.17 15.95 -12.66
CA VAL A 154 -0.26 14.62 -12.05
C VAL A 154 -0.10 13.56 -13.13
N VAL A 155 0.95 12.74 -13.04
CA VAL A 155 1.25 11.65 -13.98
C VAL A 155 0.71 10.35 -13.43
N GLY A 156 -0.23 9.72 -14.15
CA GLY A 156 -0.85 8.43 -13.79
C GLY A 156 -2.35 8.51 -13.57
N GLY A 157 -3.12 7.91 -14.49
CA GLY A 157 -4.60 7.90 -14.50
C GLY A 157 -5.25 6.84 -13.59
N GLY A 158 -4.48 6.18 -12.72
CA GLY A 158 -4.98 5.25 -11.72
C GLY A 158 -5.73 5.95 -10.57
N LEU A 159 -6.25 5.16 -9.62
CA LEU A 159 -7.03 5.69 -8.48
C LEU A 159 -6.26 6.74 -7.68
N THR A 160 -4.97 6.50 -7.41
CA THR A 160 -4.11 7.42 -6.67
C THR A 160 -3.99 8.78 -7.38
N GLY A 161 -3.73 8.77 -8.70
CA GLY A 161 -3.61 10.01 -9.48
C GLY A 161 -4.93 10.77 -9.55
N VAL A 162 -6.05 10.08 -9.78
CA VAL A 162 -7.39 10.68 -9.79
C VAL A 162 -7.73 11.32 -8.43
N GLU A 163 -7.50 10.59 -7.34
CA GLU A 163 -7.76 11.10 -5.98
C GLU A 163 -6.85 12.28 -5.63
N THR A 164 -5.56 12.21 -6.02
CA THR A 164 -4.61 13.31 -5.80
C THR A 164 -5.00 14.55 -6.61
N ALA A 165 -5.21 14.42 -7.92
CA ALA A 165 -5.58 15.54 -8.77
C ALA A 165 -6.88 16.22 -8.31
N SER A 166 -7.90 15.42 -7.96
CA SER A 166 -9.19 15.94 -7.52
C SER A 166 -9.12 16.59 -6.11
N GLU A 167 -8.32 16.05 -5.20
CA GLU A 167 -8.14 16.65 -3.86
C GLU A 167 -7.38 17.96 -3.95
N LEU A 168 -6.29 18.03 -4.75
CA LEU A 168 -5.53 19.26 -4.98
C LEU A 168 -6.40 20.36 -5.59
N ALA A 169 -7.15 20.05 -6.64
CA ALA A 169 -8.05 21.03 -7.28
C ALA A 169 -9.17 21.51 -6.35
N ALA A 170 -9.72 20.61 -5.51
CA ALA A 170 -10.77 20.95 -4.57
C ALA A 170 -10.28 21.75 -3.35
N ALA A 171 -9.06 21.45 -2.86
CA ALA A 171 -8.47 22.12 -1.69
C ALA A 171 -7.83 23.47 -2.07
N HIS A 172 -7.31 23.58 -3.28
CA HIS A 172 -6.57 24.74 -3.77
C HIS A 172 -7.14 25.24 -5.12
N PRO A 173 -8.28 25.95 -5.13
CA PRO A 173 -8.96 26.38 -6.36
C PRO A 173 -8.12 27.29 -7.27
N GLY A 174 -7.04 27.85 -6.74
CA GLY A 174 -6.08 28.66 -7.50
C GLY A 174 -5.08 27.85 -8.33
N LEU A 175 -4.91 26.54 -8.06
CA LEU A 175 -4.01 25.69 -8.85
C LEU A 175 -4.60 25.31 -10.21
N ARG A 176 -3.75 25.23 -11.21
CA ARG A 176 -4.08 24.67 -12.53
C ARG A 176 -3.67 23.20 -12.56
N VAL A 177 -4.60 22.31 -12.28
CA VAL A 177 -4.32 20.87 -12.14
C VAL A 177 -4.60 20.13 -13.45
N ARG A 178 -3.58 19.43 -13.96
CA ARG A 178 -3.66 18.52 -15.10
C ARG A 178 -3.38 17.09 -14.67
N LEU A 179 -4.17 16.14 -15.18
CA LEU A 179 -3.97 14.71 -14.99
C LEU A 179 -3.61 14.06 -16.32
N LEU A 180 -2.41 13.48 -16.40
CA LEU A 180 -1.93 12.76 -17.58
C LEU A 180 -2.14 11.25 -17.38
N THR A 181 -2.66 10.57 -18.41
CA THR A 181 -2.80 9.12 -18.43
C THR A 181 -2.46 8.56 -19.80
N ASP A 182 -1.66 7.51 -19.85
CA ASP A 182 -1.38 6.71 -21.04
C ASP A 182 -2.42 5.61 -21.27
N ALA A 183 -3.16 5.24 -20.22
CA ALA A 183 -4.18 4.20 -20.30
C ALA A 183 -5.35 4.62 -21.18
N GLY A 184 -5.83 3.68 -22.01
CA GLY A 184 -7.02 3.88 -22.82
C GLY A 184 -8.31 4.10 -22.01
N ALA A 185 -9.47 4.05 -22.65
CA ALA A 185 -10.78 4.35 -22.06
C ALA A 185 -11.17 3.56 -20.80
N ALA A 186 -10.46 2.47 -20.49
CA ALA A 186 -10.68 1.66 -19.27
C ALA A 186 -10.02 2.26 -18.01
N ALA A 187 -9.17 3.28 -18.15
CA ALA A 187 -8.56 3.92 -16.98
C ALA A 187 -9.62 4.67 -16.15
N PRO A 188 -9.52 4.65 -14.81
CA PRO A 188 -10.41 5.44 -13.96
C PRO A 188 -10.48 6.92 -14.37
N ALA A 189 -9.35 7.52 -14.77
CA ALA A 189 -9.29 8.90 -15.23
C ALA A 189 -10.18 9.16 -16.47
N ALA A 190 -10.18 8.26 -17.45
CA ALA A 190 -10.99 8.41 -18.65
C ALA A 190 -12.49 8.34 -18.34
N VAL A 191 -12.91 7.39 -17.49
CA VAL A 191 -14.31 7.24 -17.05
C VAL A 191 -14.77 8.43 -16.21
N LEU A 192 -13.84 9.05 -15.46
CA LEU A 192 -14.12 10.16 -14.55
C LEU A 192 -13.78 11.53 -15.13
N ALA A 193 -13.45 11.64 -16.44
CA ALA A 193 -13.07 12.89 -17.07
C ALA A 193 -14.11 14.00 -16.87
N GLY A 194 -15.39 13.73 -17.05
CA GLY A 194 -16.46 14.70 -16.80
C GLY A 194 -16.56 15.18 -15.34
N PRO A 195 -16.60 14.28 -14.34
CA PRO A 195 -16.49 14.66 -12.93
C PRO A 195 -15.22 15.46 -12.58
N LEU A 196 -14.07 15.11 -13.14
CA LEU A 196 -12.79 15.82 -12.94
C LEU A 196 -12.81 17.22 -13.55
N ALA A 197 -13.33 17.37 -14.77
CA ALA A 197 -13.48 18.68 -15.42
C ALA A 197 -14.33 19.64 -14.59
N ARG A 198 -15.40 19.16 -13.93
CA ARG A 198 -16.23 19.98 -13.01
C ARG A 198 -15.46 20.45 -11.75
N LEU A 199 -14.33 19.84 -11.42
CA LEU A 199 -13.42 20.29 -10.37
C LEU A 199 -12.28 21.19 -10.91
N GLY A 200 -12.28 21.48 -12.22
CA GLY A 200 -11.20 22.25 -12.86
C GLY A 200 -9.95 21.42 -13.17
N VAL A 201 -10.04 20.07 -13.14
CA VAL A 201 -8.93 19.21 -13.53
C VAL A 201 -8.98 18.96 -15.02
N GLU A 202 -7.92 19.35 -15.75
CA GLU A 202 -7.70 19.01 -17.16
C GLU A 202 -7.20 17.57 -17.26
N VAL A 203 -7.93 16.72 -18.00
CA VAL A 203 -7.54 15.33 -18.24
C VAL A 203 -6.99 15.17 -19.64
N THR A 204 -5.73 14.75 -19.77
CA THR A 204 -5.08 14.41 -21.03
C THR A 204 -4.87 12.91 -21.11
N THR A 205 -5.49 12.27 -22.08
CA THR A 205 -5.38 10.83 -22.33
C THR A 205 -4.41 10.53 -23.49
N GLY A 206 -3.88 9.30 -23.53
CA GLY A 206 -3.04 8.82 -24.62
C GLY A 206 -1.61 9.36 -24.60
N GLY A 207 -1.14 9.89 -23.46
CA GLY A 207 0.18 10.47 -23.33
C GLY A 207 1.08 9.72 -22.35
N ARG A 208 2.03 8.93 -22.88
CA ARG A 208 3.10 8.35 -22.03
C ARG A 208 4.19 9.39 -21.82
N VAL A 209 4.47 9.74 -20.56
CA VAL A 209 5.56 10.63 -20.19
C VAL A 209 6.89 9.91 -20.45
N VAL A 210 7.80 10.59 -21.19
CA VAL A 210 9.14 10.09 -21.54
C VAL A 210 10.25 10.91 -20.93
N GLU A 211 9.94 12.13 -20.44
CA GLU A 211 10.91 12.99 -19.77
C GLU A 211 10.19 13.87 -18.74
N VAL A 212 10.84 14.17 -17.63
CA VAL A 212 10.41 15.15 -16.64
C VAL A 212 11.52 16.16 -16.43
N THR A 213 11.18 17.43 -16.51
CA THR A 213 12.13 18.52 -16.27
C THR A 213 11.71 19.34 -15.06
N ALA A 214 12.57 20.28 -14.62
CA ALA A 214 12.21 21.25 -13.58
C ALA A 214 11.00 22.14 -13.96
N HIS A 215 10.64 22.20 -15.25
CA HIS A 215 9.61 23.09 -15.79
C HIS A 215 8.44 22.35 -16.44
N GLY A 216 8.33 21.04 -16.27
CA GLY A 216 7.21 20.25 -16.78
C GLY A 216 7.56 18.87 -17.29
N VAL A 217 6.77 18.34 -18.21
CA VAL A 217 6.91 16.98 -18.74
C VAL A 217 6.82 16.95 -20.25
N VAL A 218 7.48 15.95 -20.86
CA VAL A 218 7.43 15.66 -22.30
C VAL A 218 6.77 14.28 -22.51
N LEU A 219 5.86 14.20 -23.48
CA LEU A 219 5.19 12.97 -23.86
C LEU A 219 5.90 12.28 -25.04
N ALA A 220 5.64 11.00 -25.23
CA ALA A 220 6.20 10.20 -26.31
C ALA A 220 5.83 10.67 -27.72
N ASP A 221 4.74 11.41 -27.87
CA ASP A 221 4.30 12.01 -29.13
C ASP A 221 4.89 13.42 -29.39
N GLY A 222 5.80 13.87 -28.54
CA GLY A 222 6.50 15.16 -28.64
C GLY A 222 5.75 16.32 -27.98
N ARG A 223 4.53 16.16 -27.48
CA ARG A 223 3.84 17.23 -26.75
C ARG A 223 4.56 17.51 -25.42
N GLY A 224 4.80 18.78 -25.14
CA GLY A 224 5.31 19.27 -23.86
C GLY A 224 4.23 19.96 -23.06
N PHE A 225 4.24 19.77 -21.74
CA PHE A 225 3.36 20.47 -20.80
C PHE A 225 4.19 21.18 -19.74
N ALA A 226 4.16 22.50 -19.77
CA ALA A 226 4.78 23.31 -18.74
C ALA A 226 4.05 23.11 -17.39
N GLY A 227 4.82 23.09 -16.31
CA GLY A 227 4.30 22.93 -14.96
C GLY A 227 5.34 23.28 -13.91
N ASP A 228 4.86 23.77 -12.77
CA ASP A 228 5.69 24.17 -11.63
C ASP A 228 5.93 22.97 -10.68
N VAL A 229 4.99 22.03 -10.63
CA VAL A 229 5.08 20.81 -9.81
C VAL A 229 4.63 19.60 -10.63
N THR A 230 5.49 18.58 -10.71
CA THR A 230 5.13 17.29 -11.30
C THR A 230 4.93 16.26 -10.18
N VAL A 231 3.74 15.65 -10.14
CA VAL A 231 3.36 14.60 -9.18
C VAL A 231 3.39 13.24 -9.87
N TRP A 232 4.16 12.28 -9.34
CA TRP A 232 4.23 10.93 -9.91
C TRP A 232 3.31 9.96 -9.18
N ALA A 233 2.23 9.54 -9.82
CA ALA A 233 1.24 8.58 -9.32
C ALA A 233 1.11 7.34 -10.25
N ALA A 234 2.11 7.13 -11.13
CA ALA A 234 2.12 6.07 -12.13
C ALA A 234 2.97 4.88 -11.64
N GLY A 235 2.28 3.86 -11.14
CA GLY A 235 2.88 2.58 -10.76
C GLY A 235 3.38 2.49 -9.33
N PHE A 236 3.38 1.26 -8.84
CA PHE A 236 3.93 0.87 -7.54
C PHE A 236 5.05 -0.14 -7.74
N GLY A 237 6.08 -0.04 -6.90
CA GLY A 237 7.10 -1.05 -6.70
C GLY A 237 6.93 -1.72 -5.34
N VAL A 238 7.70 -2.76 -5.11
CA VAL A 238 7.78 -3.44 -3.82
C VAL A 238 9.22 -3.41 -3.30
N PRO A 239 9.45 -3.44 -1.98
CA PRO A 239 10.80 -3.55 -1.43
C PRO A 239 11.50 -4.82 -1.89
N ASP A 240 12.79 -4.73 -2.16
CA ASP A 240 13.59 -5.87 -2.65
C ASP A 240 13.86 -6.97 -1.60
N LEU A 241 13.31 -6.86 -0.39
CA LEU A 241 13.58 -7.78 0.72
C LEU A 241 13.44 -9.25 0.33
N ALA A 242 12.37 -9.62 -0.37
CA ALA A 242 12.18 -11.01 -0.82
C ALA A 242 13.28 -11.44 -1.80
N ARG A 243 13.62 -10.59 -2.76
CA ARG A 243 14.65 -10.84 -3.78
C ARG A 243 16.04 -11.01 -3.17
N VAL A 244 16.46 -10.04 -2.33
CA VAL A 244 17.79 -10.09 -1.68
C VAL A 244 17.92 -11.22 -0.67
N SER A 245 16.79 -11.76 -0.19
CA SER A 245 16.72 -12.94 0.67
C SER A 245 16.73 -14.26 -0.07
N GLY A 246 16.77 -14.26 -1.43
CA GLY A 246 16.73 -15.48 -2.23
C GLY A 246 15.36 -16.16 -2.25
N LEU A 247 14.29 -15.50 -1.82
CA LEU A 247 12.93 -16.01 -1.91
C LEU A 247 12.41 -15.89 -3.34
N PRO A 248 11.49 -16.78 -3.80
CA PRO A 248 10.94 -16.72 -5.15
C PRO A 248 10.12 -15.43 -5.34
N VAL A 249 10.46 -14.69 -6.41
CA VAL A 249 9.77 -13.44 -6.76
C VAL A 249 9.36 -13.44 -8.23
N ASP A 250 8.33 -12.66 -8.55
CA ASP A 250 7.98 -12.35 -9.94
C ASP A 250 8.89 -11.23 -10.53
N ASP A 251 8.66 -10.85 -11.79
CA ASP A 251 9.43 -9.81 -12.48
C ASP A 251 9.29 -8.43 -11.79
N ALA A 252 8.19 -8.19 -11.09
CA ALA A 252 7.96 -6.98 -10.31
C ALA A 252 8.60 -7.01 -8.91
N GLY A 253 9.27 -8.11 -8.52
CA GLY A 253 9.91 -8.29 -7.22
C GLY A 253 8.95 -8.75 -6.11
N ARG A 254 7.68 -9.08 -6.43
CA ARG A 254 6.71 -9.56 -5.44
C ARG A 254 6.98 -11.01 -5.07
N LEU A 255 6.90 -11.32 -3.78
CA LEU A 255 7.02 -12.70 -3.27
C LEU A 255 5.95 -13.60 -3.91
N GLN A 256 6.39 -14.69 -4.55
CA GLN A 256 5.50 -15.70 -5.09
C GLN A 256 5.04 -16.66 -3.99
N VAL A 257 3.72 -16.77 -3.83
CA VAL A 257 3.12 -17.66 -2.83
C VAL A 257 2.07 -18.57 -3.46
N GLY A 258 1.83 -19.71 -2.81
CA GLY A 258 0.74 -20.61 -3.13
C GLY A 258 -0.65 -19.99 -2.90
N PRO A 259 -1.72 -20.69 -3.28
CA PRO A 259 -3.10 -20.25 -3.03
C PRO A 259 -3.39 -20.04 -1.54
N ASP A 260 -2.65 -20.68 -0.65
CA ASP A 260 -2.72 -20.59 0.80
C ASP A 260 -1.85 -19.46 1.40
N LEU A 261 -1.21 -18.65 0.56
CA LEU A 261 -0.26 -17.59 0.92
C LEU A 261 1.10 -18.09 1.45
N VAL A 262 1.39 -19.38 1.41
CA VAL A 262 2.69 -19.94 1.84
C VAL A 262 3.73 -19.81 0.72
N CYS A 263 4.96 -19.45 1.09
CA CYS A 263 6.10 -19.43 0.18
C CYS A 263 6.56 -20.87 -0.12
N GLY A 264 6.61 -21.23 -1.41
CA GLY A 264 6.94 -22.61 -1.81
C GLY A 264 8.36 -23.06 -1.46
N SER A 265 9.30 -22.14 -1.33
CA SER A 265 10.70 -22.45 -0.97
C SER A 265 10.94 -22.54 0.56
N ASP A 266 10.07 -21.95 1.38
CA ASP A 266 10.15 -22.04 2.84
C ASP A 266 8.73 -21.99 3.45
N PRO A 267 8.21 -23.14 3.95
CA PRO A 267 6.86 -23.21 4.51
C PRO A 267 6.68 -22.44 5.83
N ARG A 268 7.77 -21.92 6.41
CA ARG A 268 7.71 -21.03 7.58
C ARG A 268 7.34 -19.61 7.19
N VAL A 269 7.48 -19.24 5.90
CA VAL A 269 7.25 -17.89 5.38
C VAL A 269 5.87 -17.81 4.74
N VAL A 270 5.05 -16.88 5.22
CA VAL A 270 3.72 -16.56 4.70
C VAL A 270 3.71 -15.14 4.20
N GLY A 271 3.19 -14.90 3.00
CA GLY A 271 3.16 -13.58 2.41
C GLY A 271 1.79 -12.89 2.54
N ALA A 272 1.76 -11.56 2.71
CA ALA A 272 0.50 -10.80 2.74
C ALA A 272 0.65 -9.37 2.19
N GLY A 273 -0.42 -8.84 1.61
CA GLY A 273 -0.48 -7.46 1.11
C GLY A 273 0.16 -7.24 -0.25
N ASP A 274 0.52 -5.99 -0.54
CA ASP A 274 0.92 -5.54 -1.88
C ASP A 274 2.22 -6.19 -2.42
N ALA A 275 3.11 -6.62 -1.52
CA ALA A 275 4.41 -7.22 -1.87
C ALA A 275 4.31 -8.70 -2.30
N VAL A 276 3.10 -9.21 -2.52
CA VAL A 276 2.86 -10.63 -2.79
C VAL A 276 2.08 -10.82 -4.08
N VAL A 277 2.42 -11.88 -4.81
CA VAL A 277 1.61 -12.42 -5.91
C VAL A 277 1.14 -13.83 -5.54
N VAL A 278 -0.18 -14.03 -5.57
CA VAL A 278 -0.82 -15.30 -5.22
C VAL A 278 -1.06 -16.11 -6.49
N ALA A 279 -0.62 -17.36 -6.51
CA ALA A 279 -0.81 -18.23 -7.65
C ALA A 279 -2.30 -18.39 -8.02
N GLY A 280 -2.63 -18.12 -9.27
CA GLY A 280 -4.00 -18.25 -9.80
C GLY A 280 -5.00 -17.17 -9.34
N LEU A 281 -4.56 -16.13 -8.59
CA LEU A 281 -5.44 -15.09 -8.11
C LEU A 281 -4.85 -13.69 -8.37
N PRO A 282 -5.31 -12.98 -9.43
CA PRO A 282 -4.84 -11.63 -9.74
C PRO A 282 -5.40 -10.61 -8.74
N LEU A 283 -4.61 -10.26 -7.74
CA LEU A 283 -4.97 -9.26 -6.73
C LEU A 283 -4.47 -7.87 -7.11
N ARG A 284 -5.26 -6.86 -6.77
CA ARG A 284 -4.84 -5.45 -6.89
C ARG A 284 -4.18 -4.99 -5.59
N MET A 285 -3.17 -4.15 -5.68
CA MET A 285 -2.55 -3.48 -4.53
C MET A 285 -3.54 -2.48 -3.91
N THR A 286 -4.29 -2.94 -2.90
CA THR A 286 -5.34 -2.14 -2.24
C THR A 286 -5.51 -2.56 -0.79
N CYS A 287 -6.02 -1.64 0.06
CA CYS A 287 -6.40 -1.98 1.43
C CYS A 287 -7.51 -3.05 1.51
N GLN A 288 -8.35 -3.14 0.46
CA GLN A 288 -9.40 -4.18 0.35
C GLN A 288 -8.81 -5.58 0.24
N ALA A 289 -7.62 -5.73 -0.38
CA ALA A 289 -6.90 -6.99 -0.41
C ALA A 289 -6.02 -7.17 0.84
N ALA A 290 -5.33 -6.12 1.27
CA ALA A 290 -4.33 -6.19 2.32
C ALA A 290 -4.89 -6.65 3.68
N LEU A 291 -6.03 -6.09 4.12
CA LEU A 291 -6.66 -6.46 5.41
C LEU A 291 -7.07 -7.95 5.47
N PRO A 292 -7.86 -8.48 4.51
CA PRO A 292 -8.22 -9.89 4.53
C PRO A 292 -7.03 -10.82 4.29
N MET A 293 -6.00 -10.41 3.52
CA MET A 293 -4.77 -11.19 3.39
C MET A 293 -4.02 -11.29 4.71
N GLY A 294 -3.87 -10.19 5.45
CA GLY A 294 -3.23 -10.21 6.77
C GLY A 294 -3.95 -11.10 7.77
N ALA A 295 -5.29 -11.03 7.82
CA ALA A 295 -6.07 -11.93 8.66
C ALA A 295 -5.91 -13.40 8.26
N HIS A 296 -5.90 -13.68 6.95
CA HIS A 296 -5.69 -15.03 6.44
C HIS A 296 -4.28 -15.55 6.70
N ALA A 297 -3.25 -14.72 6.55
CA ALA A 297 -1.88 -15.10 6.85
C ALA A 297 -1.72 -15.55 8.31
N ALA A 298 -2.38 -14.88 9.25
CA ALA A 298 -2.39 -15.32 10.65
C ALA A 298 -3.11 -16.68 10.83
N ASP A 299 -4.22 -16.91 10.12
CA ASP A 299 -4.93 -18.20 10.13
C ASP A 299 -4.06 -19.33 9.55
N VAL A 300 -3.28 -19.03 8.48
CA VAL A 300 -2.32 -19.96 7.85
C VAL A 300 -1.18 -20.30 8.81
N VAL A 301 -0.62 -19.30 9.49
CA VAL A 301 0.41 -19.53 10.52
C VAL A 301 -0.13 -20.44 11.62
N ALA A 302 -1.35 -20.18 12.11
CA ALA A 302 -1.99 -21.00 13.13
C ALA A 302 -2.22 -22.44 12.66
N ALA A 303 -2.68 -22.65 11.42
CA ALA A 303 -2.84 -23.97 10.81
C ALA A 303 -1.51 -24.72 10.72
N GLY A 304 -0.46 -24.04 10.24
CA GLY A 304 0.89 -24.62 10.12
C GLY A 304 1.51 -25.00 11.46
N LEU A 305 1.24 -24.26 12.55
CA LEU A 305 1.68 -24.60 13.89
C LEU A 305 0.95 -25.84 14.46
N ARG A 306 -0.29 -26.09 14.03
CA ARG A 306 -1.07 -27.28 14.40
C ARG A 306 -0.83 -28.48 13.49
N GLY A 307 0.04 -28.36 12.46
CA GLY A 307 0.22 -29.40 11.45
C GLY A 307 -1.02 -29.63 10.56
N ALA A 308 -1.92 -28.65 10.49
CA ALA A 308 -3.13 -28.70 9.69
C ALA A 308 -2.95 -28.03 8.32
N PRO A 309 -3.63 -28.48 7.26
CA PRO A 309 -3.59 -27.81 5.97
C PRO A 309 -4.21 -26.42 6.04
N ALA A 310 -3.55 -25.46 5.40
CA ALA A 310 -4.08 -24.10 5.26
C ALA A 310 -5.16 -24.06 4.17
N ALA A 311 -6.22 -23.30 4.40
CA ALA A 311 -7.24 -23.07 3.39
C ALA A 311 -6.74 -22.10 2.32
N PRO A 312 -7.14 -22.22 1.04
CA PRO A 312 -6.80 -21.25 0.02
C PRO A 312 -7.41 -19.87 0.33
N PHE A 313 -6.67 -18.83 -0.06
CA PHE A 313 -7.14 -17.46 0.01
C PHE A 313 -8.08 -17.18 -1.16
N GLY A 314 -9.19 -16.50 -0.89
CA GLY A 314 -10.12 -16.02 -1.90
C GLY A 314 -10.62 -14.62 -1.55
N LEU A 315 -10.77 -13.77 -2.55
CA LEU A 315 -11.29 -12.42 -2.41
C LEU A 315 -12.06 -12.01 -3.66
N ALA A 316 -13.30 -11.58 -3.49
CA ALA A 316 -14.09 -10.96 -4.55
C ALA A 316 -14.05 -9.44 -4.41
N PHE A 317 -13.65 -8.74 -5.46
CA PHE A 317 -13.76 -7.29 -5.55
C PHE A 317 -15.18 -6.92 -6.01
N VAL A 318 -15.94 -6.23 -5.14
CA VAL A 318 -17.34 -5.87 -5.44
C VAL A 318 -17.44 -4.48 -6.04
N ALA A 319 -16.70 -3.51 -5.49
CA ALA A 319 -16.75 -2.12 -5.91
C ALA A 319 -15.47 -1.37 -5.54
N GLN A 320 -15.18 -0.29 -6.26
CA GLN A 320 -14.16 0.69 -5.93
C GLN A 320 -14.81 2.01 -5.58
N CYS A 321 -14.37 2.63 -4.47
CA CYS A 321 -14.82 3.94 -4.05
C CYS A 321 -13.70 4.93 -4.34
N VAL A 322 -13.97 5.94 -5.15
CA VAL A 322 -13.03 6.97 -5.58
C VAL A 322 -13.45 8.31 -4.99
N SER A 323 -12.52 8.99 -4.33
CA SER A 323 -12.69 10.35 -3.84
C SER A 323 -12.52 11.36 -4.98
N LEU A 324 -13.39 12.36 -5.05
CA LEU A 324 -13.30 13.48 -5.99
C LEU A 324 -13.33 14.78 -5.17
N GLY A 325 -12.23 15.05 -4.46
CA GLY A 325 -12.17 16.00 -3.35
C GLY A 325 -12.99 15.51 -2.15
N ARG A 326 -13.07 16.31 -1.07
CA ARG A 326 -13.72 15.92 0.20
C ARG A 326 -15.23 15.77 0.11
N ARG A 327 -15.88 16.44 -0.84
CA ARG A 327 -17.35 16.58 -0.89
C ARG A 327 -18.02 15.71 -1.95
N ARG A 328 -17.26 15.10 -2.83
CA ARG A 328 -17.79 14.29 -3.94
C ARG A 328 -17.00 12.99 -4.06
N GLY A 329 -17.59 11.98 -4.67
CA GLY A 329 -16.97 10.70 -4.95
C GLY A 329 -17.75 9.92 -5.99
N VAL A 330 -17.22 8.78 -6.35
CA VAL A 330 -17.88 7.81 -7.23
C VAL A 330 -17.64 6.41 -6.66
N VAL A 331 -18.69 5.61 -6.62
CA VAL A 331 -18.61 4.18 -6.38
C VAL A 331 -18.82 3.49 -7.71
N VAL A 332 -17.83 2.74 -8.15
CA VAL A 332 -17.88 2.00 -9.42
C VAL A 332 -17.86 0.50 -9.14
N ARG A 333 -18.70 -0.24 -9.84
CA ARG A 333 -18.61 -1.70 -9.88
C ARG A 333 -17.48 -2.08 -10.82
N VAL A 334 -16.55 -2.88 -10.32
CA VAL A 334 -15.47 -3.45 -11.11
C VAL A 334 -15.85 -4.87 -11.48
N HIS A 335 -15.63 -5.22 -12.73
CA HIS A 335 -15.80 -6.56 -13.24
C HIS A 335 -14.41 -7.17 -13.47
N ASP A 336 -14.26 -8.48 -13.28
CA ASP A 336 -13.02 -9.20 -13.55
C ASP A 336 -12.80 -9.45 -15.06
N ASP A 337 -13.85 -9.20 -15.86
CA ASP A 337 -13.82 -9.24 -17.32
C ASP A 337 -13.62 -7.83 -17.90
N ALA A 338 -13.33 -7.76 -19.21
CA ALA A 338 -13.08 -6.51 -19.94
C ALA A 338 -14.27 -5.54 -20.03
N ARG A 339 -15.36 -5.77 -19.29
CA ARG A 339 -16.51 -4.87 -19.24
C ARG A 339 -16.14 -3.52 -18.63
N PRO A 340 -16.65 -2.41 -19.19
CA PRO A 340 -16.39 -1.09 -18.62
C PRO A 340 -16.97 -0.99 -17.19
N PRO A 341 -16.27 -0.28 -16.28
CA PRO A 341 -16.73 -0.07 -14.91
C PRO A 341 -18.08 0.68 -14.92
N ARG A 342 -19.05 0.17 -14.15
CA ARG A 342 -20.39 0.80 -14.02
C ARG A 342 -20.44 1.67 -12.78
N VAL A 343 -20.81 2.94 -12.95
CA VAL A 343 -21.08 3.84 -11.83
C VAL A 343 -22.34 3.40 -11.10
N LEU A 344 -22.22 3.11 -9.79
CA LEU A 344 -23.32 2.73 -8.92
C LEU A 344 -23.89 3.93 -8.17
N VAL A 345 -23.00 4.76 -7.61
CA VAL A 345 -23.36 5.94 -6.81
C VAL A 345 -22.35 7.05 -7.12
N SER A 346 -22.80 8.29 -7.17
CA SER A 346 -21.93 9.46 -7.38
C SER A 346 -22.28 10.63 -6.46
N GLY A 347 -21.42 11.65 -6.41
CA GLY A 347 -21.64 12.88 -5.65
C GLY A 347 -21.40 12.71 -4.15
N ARG A 348 -22.19 13.44 -3.33
CA ARG A 348 -22.05 13.48 -1.87
C ARG A 348 -22.29 12.11 -1.20
N PRO A 349 -23.29 11.31 -1.62
CA PRO A 349 -23.48 9.97 -1.07
C PRO A 349 -22.27 9.07 -1.28
N ALA A 350 -21.64 9.11 -2.47
CA ALA A 350 -20.44 8.33 -2.75
C ALA A 350 -19.24 8.79 -1.91
N ALA A 351 -19.07 10.09 -1.66
CA ALA A 351 -18.05 10.61 -0.75
C ALA A 351 -18.25 10.09 0.69
N TRP A 352 -19.49 10.06 1.16
CA TRP A 352 -19.83 9.49 2.46
C TRP A 352 -19.50 7.99 2.53
N VAL A 353 -19.86 7.21 1.50
CA VAL A 353 -19.52 5.78 1.40
C VAL A 353 -18.00 5.59 1.46
N LYS A 354 -17.23 6.35 0.67
CA LYS A 354 -15.75 6.31 0.70
C LYS A 354 -15.21 6.59 2.09
N GLU A 355 -15.72 7.62 2.76
CA GLU A 355 -15.29 7.95 4.13
C GLU A 355 -15.61 6.82 5.10
N GLN A 356 -16.79 6.17 5.01
CA GLN A 356 -17.12 5.02 5.84
C GLN A 356 -16.18 3.82 5.58
N VAL A 357 -15.81 3.59 4.32
CA VAL A 357 -14.81 2.55 3.97
C VAL A 357 -13.45 2.86 4.61
N CYS A 358 -12.98 4.10 4.51
CA CYS A 358 -11.71 4.50 5.15
C CYS A 358 -11.77 4.33 6.69
N ARG A 359 -12.85 4.79 7.34
CA ARG A 359 -13.04 4.60 8.79
C ARG A 359 -13.14 3.14 9.19
N ALA A 360 -13.74 2.31 8.33
CA ALA A 360 -13.88 0.89 8.59
C ALA A 360 -12.53 0.16 8.62
N THR A 361 -11.55 0.55 7.80
CA THR A 361 -10.21 -0.06 7.82
C THR A 361 -9.55 0.12 9.20
N VAL A 362 -9.55 1.33 9.72
CA VAL A 362 -9.02 1.67 11.05
C VAL A 362 -9.80 0.96 12.16
N ARG A 363 -11.15 0.99 12.08
CA ARG A 363 -12.01 0.31 13.07
C ARG A 363 -11.75 -1.19 13.12
N TRP A 364 -11.56 -1.84 11.98
CA TRP A 364 -11.28 -3.29 11.94
C TRP A 364 -9.93 -3.62 12.57
N LEU A 365 -8.87 -2.84 12.30
CA LEU A 365 -7.56 -3.01 12.95
C LEU A 365 -7.66 -2.84 14.46
N ARG A 366 -8.35 -1.78 14.91
CA ARG A 366 -8.57 -1.51 16.34
C ARG A 366 -9.41 -2.61 17.00
N THR A 367 -10.39 -3.14 16.31
CA THR A 367 -11.21 -4.26 16.81
C THR A 367 -10.37 -5.53 16.95
N GLU A 368 -9.53 -5.83 15.97
CA GLU A 368 -8.67 -7.01 15.98
C GLU A 368 -7.57 -6.90 17.05
N ALA A 369 -7.04 -5.69 17.31
CA ALA A 369 -6.10 -5.42 18.39
C ALA A 369 -6.67 -5.74 19.77
N ARG A 370 -7.95 -5.42 19.99
CA ARG A 370 -8.66 -5.61 21.27
C ARG A 370 -9.27 -7.02 21.40
N HIS A 371 -9.73 -7.56 20.29
CA HIS A 371 -10.46 -8.83 20.20
C HIS A 371 -9.97 -9.65 19.02
N PRO A 372 -8.81 -10.34 19.13
CA PRO A 372 -8.24 -11.14 18.07
C PRO A 372 -9.22 -12.19 17.54
N GLY A 373 -9.29 -12.35 16.22
CA GLY A 373 -10.20 -13.28 15.55
C GLY A 373 -11.61 -12.73 15.28
N ARG A 374 -11.89 -11.46 15.65
CA ARG A 374 -13.21 -10.85 15.43
C ARG A 374 -13.42 -10.33 14.01
N TYR A 375 -12.36 -9.98 13.30
CA TYR A 375 -12.46 -9.62 11.88
C TYR A 375 -12.86 -10.84 11.06
N ARG A 376 -14.07 -10.78 10.46
CA ARG A 376 -14.56 -11.82 9.54
C ARG A 376 -14.43 -11.33 8.11
N ARG A 377 -13.57 -11.98 7.33
CA ARG A 377 -13.48 -11.73 5.89
C ARG A 377 -14.75 -12.26 5.19
N ARG A 378 -15.29 -11.48 4.27
CA ARG A 378 -16.28 -11.99 3.32
C ARG A 378 -15.53 -12.83 2.28
N ARG A 379 -15.96 -14.08 2.12
CA ARG A 379 -15.48 -14.98 1.06
C ARG A 379 -16.05 -14.59 -0.28
#